data_e7dd17d227db6168c5f0ba7fce1e08fc
#
_entry.id   e7dd17d227db6168c5f0ba7fce1e08fc
#
_cell.length_a   1.000
_cell.length_b   1.000
_cell.length_c   1.000
_cell.angle_alpha   90.00
_cell.angle_beta   90.00
_cell.angle_gamma   90.00
#
_symmetry.space_group_name_H-M   'P 1'
#
loop_
_entity.id
_entity.type
_entity.pdbx_description
1 polymer ?
#
loop_
_entity_poly.entity_id
_entity_poly.type
_entity_poly.pdbx_seq_one_letter_code
_entity_poly.pdbx_strand_id
1 'polypeptide(L)'
;MEIAGLRRYIKGLKGQLGPGRQALGSVLQLHAARFAELYDIKITVEVGEEAQVSDSLADDVAHLLGEALSNIRRHTNAAFARVRLSCNSQKLALEIVNPRDRGVAVNAFTPRSIAERALALGGQCKVETGTGRYTVVSIEIPLPS
;
A
#
# COMPACT_ATOMS: atom_id res chain seq x y z
N MET A 1 12.93 1.90 -18.05
CA MET A 1 12.64 1.56 -17.65
C MET A 1 12.62 1.46 -17.33
N GLU A 2 12.92 1.49 -17.29
CA GLU A 2 12.38 0.97 -17.06
C GLU A 2 12.22 0.63 -16.05
N ILE A 3 11.68 1.03 -15.60
CA ILE A 3 11.26 0.25 -14.70
C ILE A 3 10.89 -0.98 -15.26
N ALA A 4 10.56 -0.99 -16.49
CA ALA A 4 10.29 -2.21 -17.11
C ALA A 4 11.50 -3.07 -17.04
N GLY A 5 12.67 -2.47 -17.18
CA GLY A 5 13.87 -3.21 -17.01
C GLY A 5 14.00 -3.78 -15.64
N LEU A 6 13.70 -2.99 -14.64
CA LEU A 6 13.79 -3.44 -13.30
C LEU A 6 12.88 -4.59 -13.09
N ARG A 7 11.66 -4.56 -13.60
CA ARG A 7 10.77 -5.67 -13.44
C ARG A 7 11.34 -6.92 -14.01
N ARG A 8 12.14 -6.86 -15.07
CA ARG A 8 12.68 -8.02 -15.63
C ARG A 8 13.83 -8.55 -14.91
N TYR A 9 14.57 -7.72 -14.13
CA TYR A 9 15.61 -8.26 -13.42
C TYR A 9 15.19 -9.16 -12.42
N ILE A 10 14.00 -9.03 -11.85
CA ILE A 10 13.44 -9.88 -10.87
C ILE A 10 13.03 -11.17 -11.45
N LYS A 11 13.25 -11.42 -12.71
CA LYS A 11 12.91 -12.67 -13.29
C LYS A 11 13.51 -13.87 -12.62
N GLY A 12 14.67 -13.74 -12.08
CA GLY A 12 15.26 -14.85 -11.37
C GLY A 12 14.40 -15.28 -10.19
N LEU A 13 13.85 -14.30 -9.48
CA LEU A 13 13.01 -14.60 -8.37
C LEU A 13 11.64 -15.02 -8.84
N LYS A 14 11.14 -14.42 -9.93
CA LYS A 14 9.88 -14.81 -10.44
C LYS A 14 9.85 -16.24 -10.83
N GLY A 15 10.92 -16.77 -11.33
CA GLY A 15 10.99 -18.15 -11.70
C GLY A 15 10.72 -19.09 -10.53
N GLN A 16 10.97 -18.64 -9.32
CA GLN A 16 10.74 -19.44 -8.14
C GLN A 16 9.30 -19.33 -7.67
N LEU A 17 8.63 -18.22 -8.01
CA LEU A 17 7.27 -17.99 -7.59
C LEU A 17 6.23 -18.43 -8.63
N GLY A 18 6.71 -18.87 -9.78
CA GLY A 18 5.82 -19.23 -10.88
C GLY A 18 5.57 -18.06 -11.81
N PRO A 19 5.25 -18.31 -13.07
CA PRO A 19 5.06 -17.28 -14.07
C PRO A 19 3.93 -16.33 -13.69
N GLY A 20 4.21 -15.04 -13.76
CA GLY A 20 3.18 -14.02 -13.56
C GLY A 20 2.70 -13.84 -12.13
N ARG A 21 3.43 -14.39 -11.16
CA ARG A 21 3.04 -14.25 -9.75
C ARG A 21 4.17 -13.63 -8.95
N GLN A 22 3.80 -12.86 -7.94
CA GLN A 22 4.76 -12.20 -7.06
C GLN A 22 4.32 -12.30 -5.61
N ALA A 23 5.30 -12.29 -4.70
CA ALA A 23 5.07 -12.20 -3.27
C ALA A 23 4.72 -10.76 -2.94
N LEU A 24 3.48 -10.50 -2.61
CA LEU A 24 2.98 -9.14 -2.44
C LEU A 24 3.69 -8.38 -1.33
N GLY A 25 3.97 -9.04 -0.21
CA GLY A 25 4.67 -8.38 0.89
C GLY A 25 6.03 -7.85 0.48
N SER A 26 6.77 -8.62 -0.32
CA SER A 26 8.07 -8.21 -0.82
C SER A 26 7.97 -7.01 -1.75
N VAL A 27 6.95 -6.99 -2.60
CA VAL A 27 6.71 -5.87 -3.51
C VAL A 27 6.43 -4.60 -2.71
N LEU A 28 5.58 -4.70 -1.69
CA LEU A 28 5.23 -3.53 -0.88
C LEU A 28 6.42 -3.03 -0.06
N GLN A 29 7.23 -3.95 0.46
CA GLN A 29 8.42 -3.57 1.22
C GLN A 29 9.40 -2.80 0.34
N LEU A 30 9.57 -3.22 -0.89
CA LEU A 30 10.46 -2.54 -1.82
C LEU A 30 9.96 -1.13 -2.14
N HIS A 31 8.67 -1.00 -2.45
CA HIS A 31 8.09 0.30 -2.78
C HIS A 31 8.14 1.25 -1.58
N ALA A 32 7.85 0.73 -0.38
CA ALA A 32 7.91 1.54 0.84
C ALA A 32 9.33 2.02 1.12
N ALA A 33 10.32 1.14 0.93
CA ALA A 33 11.72 1.50 1.15
C ALA A 33 12.17 2.61 0.20
N ARG A 34 11.76 2.54 -1.05
CA ARG A 34 12.10 3.56 -2.03
C ARG A 34 11.45 4.89 -1.70
N PHE A 35 10.18 4.85 -1.30
CA PHE A 35 9.46 6.05 -0.94
C PHE A 35 10.11 6.69 0.30
N ALA A 36 10.45 5.88 1.30
CA ALA A 36 11.08 6.34 2.52
C ALA A 36 12.40 7.07 2.24
N GLU A 37 13.18 6.51 1.33
CA GLU A 37 14.45 7.10 0.96
C GLU A 37 14.29 8.39 0.18
N LEU A 38 13.36 8.43 -0.77
CA LEU A 38 13.15 9.59 -1.60
C LEU A 38 12.59 10.78 -0.84
N TYR A 39 11.72 10.55 0.11
CA TYR A 39 11.01 11.62 0.79
C TYR A 39 11.32 11.76 2.27
N ASP A 40 12.34 11.07 2.72
CA ASP A 40 12.83 11.16 4.10
C ASP A 40 11.70 10.96 5.13
N ILE A 41 10.93 9.92 4.95
CA ILE A 41 9.89 9.53 5.88
C ILE A 41 10.16 8.10 6.31
N LYS A 42 9.97 7.79 7.59
CA LYS A 42 10.19 6.46 8.10
C LYS A 42 8.95 5.62 7.87
N ILE A 43 9.09 4.52 7.15
CA ILE A 43 7.96 3.65 6.83
C ILE A 43 8.25 2.24 7.34
N THR A 44 7.34 1.73 8.15
CA THR A 44 7.42 0.36 8.65
C THR A 44 6.39 -0.47 7.93
N VAL A 45 6.78 -1.63 7.41
CA VAL A 45 5.86 -2.53 6.72
C VAL A 45 5.78 -3.82 7.53
N GLU A 46 4.56 -4.18 7.92
CA GLU A 46 4.31 -5.43 8.65
C GLU A 46 3.48 -6.33 7.75
N VAL A 47 3.98 -7.53 7.50
CA VAL A 47 3.30 -8.51 6.65
C VAL A 47 2.86 -9.67 7.54
N GLY A 48 1.56 -9.90 7.61
CA GLY A 48 1.01 -11.02 8.38
C GLY A 48 1.29 -12.31 7.67
N GLU A 49 0.50 -12.63 6.66
CA GLU A 49 0.75 -13.80 5.87
C GLU A 49 1.11 -13.36 4.47
N GLU A 50 2.16 -13.95 3.92
CA GLU A 50 2.59 -13.63 2.58
C GLU A 50 1.58 -14.19 1.58
N ALA A 51 1.26 -13.43 0.57
CA ALA A 51 0.38 -13.85 -0.49
C ALA A 51 1.08 -13.76 -1.82
N GLN A 52 0.90 -14.76 -2.64
CA GLN A 52 1.38 -14.71 -4.00
C GLN A 52 0.22 -14.29 -4.88
N VAL A 53 0.39 -13.21 -5.59
CA VAL A 53 -0.66 -12.61 -6.40
C VAL A 53 -0.15 -12.41 -7.83
N SER A 54 -1.06 -12.16 -8.75
CA SER A 54 -0.68 -11.91 -10.13
C SER A 54 0.17 -10.64 -10.21
N ASP A 55 0.98 -10.51 -11.24
CA ASP A 55 1.78 -9.32 -11.48
C ASP A 55 0.86 -8.09 -11.56
N SER A 56 -0.28 -8.23 -12.20
CA SER A 56 -1.22 -7.13 -12.34
C SER A 56 -1.76 -6.65 -11.00
N LEU A 57 -2.15 -7.58 -10.14
CA LEU A 57 -2.67 -7.21 -8.82
C LEU A 57 -1.56 -6.60 -7.95
N ALA A 58 -0.34 -7.14 -8.04
CA ALA A 58 0.79 -6.59 -7.30
C ALA A 58 1.06 -5.14 -7.72
N ASP A 59 1.00 -4.84 -9.01
CA ASP A 59 1.19 -3.48 -9.51
C ASP A 59 0.07 -2.57 -9.02
N ASP A 60 -1.16 -3.03 -9.02
CA ASP A 60 -2.30 -2.24 -8.57
C ASP A 60 -2.20 -1.93 -7.08
N VAL A 61 -1.81 -2.90 -6.27
CA VAL A 61 -1.67 -2.70 -4.83
C VAL A 61 -0.47 -1.76 -4.53
N ALA A 62 0.63 -1.92 -5.27
CA ALA A 62 1.76 -1.02 -5.14
C ALA A 62 1.38 0.43 -5.47
N HIS A 63 0.51 0.61 -6.47
CA HIS A 63 0.01 1.92 -6.82
C HIS A 63 -0.85 2.51 -5.70
N LEU A 64 -1.70 1.71 -5.10
CA LEU A 64 -2.52 2.15 -3.97
C LEU A 64 -1.63 2.59 -2.81
N LEU A 65 -0.59 1.83 -2.52
CA LEU A 65 0.36 2.18 -1.47
C LEU A 65 1.04 3.50 -1.79
N GLY A 66 1.51 3.66 -3.02
CA GLY A 66 2.18 4.89 -3.45
C GLY A 66 1.29 6.11 -3.31
N GLU A 67 0.02 5.98 -3.67
CA GLU A 67 -0.93 7.08 -3.54
C GLU A 67 -1.21 7.41 -2.09
N ALA A 68 -1.34 6.41 -1.23
CA ALA A 68 -1.57 6.62 0.19
C ALA A 68 -0.37 7.33 0.84
N LEU A 69 0.84 6.90 0.52
CA LEU A 69 2.05 7.51 1.05
C LEU A 69 2.23 8.94 0.52
N SER A 70 1.90 9.17 -0.74
CA SER A 70 1.95 10.51 -1.32
C SER A 70 0.97 11.43 -0.63
N ASN A 71 -0.22 10.95 -0.28
CA ASN A 71 -1.21 11.74 0.42
C ASN A 71 -0.71 12.14 1.82
N ILE A 72 -0.06 11.21 2.51
CA ILE A 72 0.53 11.51 3.81
C ILE A 72 1.56 12.61 3.67
N ARG A 73 2.44 12.50 2.69
CA ARG A 73 3.49 13.48 2.48
C ARG A 73 2.95 14.86 2.12
N ARG A 74 1.91 14.91 1.29
CA ARG A 74 1.36 16.20 0.81
C ARG A 74 0.46 16.90 1.81
N HIS A 75 -0.23 16.13 2.63
CA HIS A 75 -1.28 16.68 3.49
C HIS A 75 -0.98 16.60 4.98
N THR A 76 0.18 16.08 5.37
CA THR A 76 0.56 16.01 6.78
C THR A 76 2.04 16.31 6.94
N ASN A 77 2.46 16.50 8.18
CA ASN A 77 3.87 16.63 8.50
C ASN A 77 4.34 15.35 9.19
N ALA A 78 3.71 14.24 8.88
CA ALA A 78 4.02 12.98 9.53
C ALA A 78 5.46 12.57 9.26
N ALA A 79 6.18 12.20 10.30
CA ALA A 79 7.55 11.73 10.20
C ALA A 79 7.61 10.24 9.94
N PHE A 80 6.52 9.53 10.14
CA PHE A 80 6.49 8.09 9.92
C PHE A 80 5.11 7.60 9.47
N ALA A 81 5.10 6.43 8.89
CA ALA A 81 3.87 5.74 8.52
C ALA A 81 4.06 4.25 8.78
N ARG A 82 2.99 3.56 9.08
CA ARG A 82 3.00 2.12 9.27
C ARG A 82 2.07 1.49 8.24
N VAL A 83 2.55 0.48 7.56
CA VAL A 83 1.79 -0.24 6.55
C VAL A 83 1.62 -1.67 7.05
N ARG A 84 0.41 -2.18 7.05
CA ARG A 84 0.13 -3.55 7.45
C ARG A 84 -0.58 -4.27 6.32
N LEU A 85 -0.06 -5.42 5.95
CA LEU A 85 -0.66 -6.26 4.93
C LEU A 85 -1.10 -7.56 5.56
N SER A 86 -2.34 -7.93 5.38
CA SER A 86 -2.84 -9.24 5.78
C SER A 86 -3.66 -9.83 4.65
N CYS A 87 -3.54 -11.13 4.46
CA CYS A 87 -4.24 -11.81 3.39
C CYS A 87 -4.79 -13.14 3.90
N ASN A 88 -5.90 -13.54 3.33
CA ASN A 88 -6.37 -14.91 3.49
C ASN A 88 -6.78 -15.39 2.10
N SER A 89 -7.41 -16.54 2.00
CA SER A 89 -7.77 -17.10 0.71
C SER A 89 -8.84 -16.29 -0.03
N GLN A 90 -9.53 -15.41 0.67
CA GLN A 90 -10.64 -14.68 0.09
C GLN A 90 -10.38 -13.22 -0.15
N LYS A 91 -9.55 -12.59 0.67
CA LYS A 91 -9.30 -11.16 0.53
C LYS A 91 -7.96 -10.72 1.06
N LEU A 92 -7.57 -9.55 0.59
CA LEU A 92 -6.38 -8.89 1.00
C LEU A 92 -6.81 -7.64 1.75
N ALA A 93 -6.16 -7.33 2.85
CA ALA A 93 -6.38 -6.10 3.60
C ALA A 93 -5.08 -5.33 3.72
N LEU A 94 -5.12 -4.07 3.33
CA LEU A 94 -3.97 -3.17 3.42
C LEU A 94 -4.37 -2.01 4.32
N GLU A 95 -3.57 -1.74 5.33
CA GLU A 95 -3.84 -0.66 6.26
C GLU A 95 -2.65 0.26 6.32
N ILE A 96 -2.88 1.55 6.17
CA ILE A 96 -1.83 2.56 6.26
C ILE A 96 -2.18 3.53 7.38
N VAL A 97 -1.30 3.63 8.37
CA VAL A 97 -1.51 4.44 9.56
C VAL A 97 -0.46 5.53 9.63
N ASN A 98 -0.87 6.75 9.85
CA ASN A 98 0.06 7.85 10.07
C ASN A 98 -0.41 8.75 11.21
N PRO A 99 0.51 9.39 11.94
CA PRO A 99 0.12 10.32 12.97
C PRO A 99 -0.45 11.59 12.33
N ARG A 100 -1.35 12.24 13.05
CA ARG A 100 -1.89 13.53 12.61
C ARG A 100 -1.33 14.60 13.50
N ASP A 101 -1.08 15.77 12.88
CA ASP A 101 -0.65 16.91 13.65
C ASP A 101 -1.81 17.48 14.43
N ARG A 102 -1.53 17.89 15.66
CA ARG A 102 -2.49 18.58 16.48
C ARG A 102 -2.79 19.93 15.84
N GLY A 103 -4.02 20.27 15.74
CA GLY A 103 -4.42 21.59 15.23
C GLY A 103 -4.63 21.67 13.73
N VAL A 104 -4.33 20.62 13.01
CA VAL A 104 -4.72 20.58 11.61
C VAL A 104 -6.19 20.18 11.60
N ALA A 105 -7.01 21.04 11.05
CA ALA A 105 -8.42 20.75 10.93
C ALA A 105 -8.59 19.41 10.23
N VAL A 106 -9.36 18.55 10.83
CA VAL A 106 -9.65 17.29 10.25
C VAL A 106 -10.65 17.50 9.15
N ASN A 107 -10.15 17.82 7.98
CA ASN A 107 -10.99 17.65 6.86
C ASN A 107 -11.04 16.16 6.67
N ALA A 108 -12.21 15.65 6.69
CA ALA A 108 -12.45 14.29 6.33
C ALA A 108 -12.02 14.11 4.88
N PHE A 109 -10.71 13.98 4.70
CA PHE A 109 -10.13 13.83 3.41
C PHE A 109 -10.31 12.39 3.03
N THR A 110 -11.19 12.13 2.12
CA THR A 110 -11.29 10.81 1.51
C THR A 110 -10.39 10.85 0.29
N PRO A 111 -9.35 10.02 0.26
CA PRO A 111 -8.48 10.00 -0.90
C PRO A 111 -9.25 9.40 -2.07
N ARG A 112 -9.83 10.27 -2.87
CA ARG A 112 -10.69 9.89 -3.95
C ARG A 112 -10.06 8.90 -4.92
N SER A 113 -8.82 9.14 -5.26
CA SER A 113 -8.10 8.30 -6.20
C SER A 113 -7.89 6.89 -5.65
N ILE A 114 -7.60 6.77 -4.35
CA ILE A 114 -7.42 5.49 -3.71
C ILE A 114 -8.77 4.76 -3.67
N ALA A 115 -9.83 5.45 -3.30
CA ALA A 115 -11.16 4.85 -3.23
C ALA A 115 -11.64 4.37 -4.60
N GLU A 116 -11.41 5.16 -5.64
CA GLU A 116 -11.79 4.78 -6.98
C GLU A 116 -11.02 3.56 -7.48
N ARG A 117 -9.72 3.51 -7.18
CA ARG A 117 -8.90 2.40 -7.59
C ARG A 117 -9.27 1.11 -6.83
N ALA A 118 -9.53 1.22 -5.53
CA ALA A 118 -9.96 0.08 -4.73
C ALA A 118 -11.30 -0.46 -5.27
N LEU A 119 -12.21 0.42 -5.61
CA LEU A 119 -13.49 0.03 -6.16
C LEU A 119 -13.32 -0.67 -7.51
N ALA A 120 -12.43 -0.18 -8.36
CA ALA A 120 -12.14 -0.80 -9.65
C ALA A 120 -11.59 -2.22 -9.49
N LEU A 121 -10.97 -2.53 -8.35
CA LEU A 121 -10.48 -3.86 -8.05
C LEU A 121 -11.51 -4.71 -7.32
N GLY A 122 -12.73 -4.23 -7.22
CA GLY A 122 -13.81 -4.93 -6.55
C GLY A 122 -13.80 -4.78 -5.03
N GLY A 123 -12.96 -3.91 -4.54
CA GLY A 123 -12.80 -3.71 -3.10
C GLY A 123 -13.36 -2.42 -2.58
N GLN A 124 -12.89 -2.01 -1.44
CA GLN A 124 -13.35 -0.78 -0.80
C GLN A 124 -12.24 -0.12 0.00
N CYS A 125 -12.38 1.17 0.20
CA CYS A 125 -11.45 1.96 0.98
C CYS A 125 -12.23 2.66 2.10
N LYS A 126 -11.67 2.66 3.31
CA LYS A 126 -12.27 3.34 4.44
C LYS A 126 -11.21 4.18 5.11
N VAL A 127 -11.57 5.40 5.49
CA VAL A 127 -10.65 6.28 6.20
C VAL A 127 -11.21 6.56 7.59
N GLU A 128 -10.43 6.28 8.61
CA GLU A 128 -10.83 6.51 9.97
C GLU A 128 -9.85 7.46 10.64
N THR A 129 -10.39 8.42 11.35
CA THR A 129 -9.58 9.41 12.05
C THR A 129 -9.57 9.18 13.55
N GLY A 130 -10.14 8.09 13.99
CA GLY A 130 -10.10 7.57 15.36
C GLY A 130 -10.09 8.60 16.47
N THR A 131 -9.24 8.38 17.46
CA THR A 131 -9.15 9.19 18.65
C THR A 131 -8.39 10.50 18.45
N GLY A 132 -8.22 10.93 17.24
CA GLY A 132 -7.65 12.23 16.95
C GLY A 132 -6.14 12.27 16.72
N ARG A 133 -5.43 11.21 17.00
CA ARG A 133 -3.96 11.20 16.84
C ARG A 133 -3.46 10.52 15.60
N TYR A 134 -4.26 9.65 15.01
CA TYR A 134 -3.84 8.89 13.85
C TYR A 134 -4.91 8.88 12.78
N THR A 135 -4.47 8.79 11.55
CA THR A 135 -5.35 8.54 10.41
C THR A 135 -5.07 7.13 9.95
N VAL A 136 -6.11 6.36 9.71
CA VAL A 136 -6.01 5.00 9.22
C VAL A 136 -6.74 4.88 7.90
N VAL A 137 -6.04 4.49 6.86
CA VAL A 137 -6.63 4.19 5.55
C VAL A 137 -6.65 2.68 5.43
N SER A 138 -7.84 2.10 5.34
CA SER A 138 -8.02 0.65 5.24
C SER A 138 -8.56 0.30 3.87
N ILE A 139 -7.91 -0.59 3.18
CA ILE A 139 -8.29 -1.03 1.84
C ILE A 139 -8.49 -2.52 1.88
N GLU A 140 -9.64 -2.99 1.41
CA GLU A 140 -9.90 -4.43 1.28
C GLU A 140 -10.16 -4.75 -0.17
N ILE A 141 -9.54 -5.79 -0.67
CA ILE A 141 -9.68 -6.23 -2.06
C ILE A 141 -9.95 -7.73 -2.08
N PRO A 142 -11.03 -8.16 -2.73
CA PRO A 142 -11.31 -9.60 -2.82
C PRO A 142 -10.28 -10.25 -3.72
N LEU A 143 -9.84 -11.44 -3.34
CA LEU A 143 -8.89 -12.19 -4.14
C LEU A 143 -9.63 -13.20 -5.00
N PRO A 144 -9.16 -13.45 -6.21
CA PRO A 144 -9.78 -14.45 -7.05
C PRO A 144 -9.59 -15.81 -6.41
N SER A 145 -10.60 -16.61 -6.43
CA SER A 145 -10.56 -17.95 -5.87
C SER A 145 -9.87 -18.95 -6.80
#